data_e2302804d30f24adf8857e7d8bd0eed3
#
_entry.id   e2302804d30f24adf8857e7d8bd0eed3
#
_cell.length_a   1.000
_cell.length_b   1.000
_cell.length_c   1.000
_cell.angle_alpha   90.00
_cell.angle_beta   90.00
_cell.angle_gamma   90.00
#
_symmetry.space_group_name_H-M   'P 1'
#
loop_
_entity.id
_entity.type
_entity.pdbx_description
1 polymer ?
#
loop_
_entity_poly.entity_id
_entity_poly.type
_entity_poly.pdbx_seq_one_letter_code
_entity_poly.pdbx_strand_id
1 'polypeptide(L)'
;MKLEHFGMAEPGDCRVVFSASAAELEAAVQAEQAAPDAPADEEELLTNAVNRAILEGFSPLFAQLMEERHLTPVTDPDFELLAVNRAEGFRAGAEFYCLPPLELERYTGF
;
A
#
# COMPACT_ATOMS: atom_id res chain seq x y z
N MET A 1 6.51 -2.45 7.01
CA MET A 1 5.19 -2.69 6.41
C MET A 1 5.10 -4.13 5.94
N LYS A 2 3.99 -4.77 6.17
CA LYS A 2 3.82 -6.19 5.94
C LYS A 2 2.61 -6.45 5.05
N LEU A 3 2.78 -7.29 4.03
CA LEU A 3 1.68 -7.77 3.21
C LEU A 3 0.90 -8.83 3.97
N GLU A 4 -0.40 -8.63 4.17
CA GLU A 4 -1.25 -9.59 4.87
C GLU A 4 -2.05 -10.45 3.91
N HIS A 5 -2.50 -9.88 2.80
CA HIS A 5 -3.32 -10.61 1.86
C HIS A 5 -3.14 -10.06 0.45
N PHE A 6 -3.15 -10.95 -0.51
CA PHE A 6 -3.18 -10.60 -1.93
C PHE A 6 -4.22 -11.47 -2.62
N GLY A 7 -5.09 -10.86 -3.40
CA GLY A 7 -6.11 -11.58 -4.14
C GLY A 7 -6.48 -10.90 -5.44
N MET A 8 -7.04 -11.67 -6.36
CA MET A 8 -7.62 -11.18 -7.60
C MET A 8 -9.10 -11.47 -7.58
N ALA A 9 -9.93 -10.41 -7.60
CA ALA A 9 -11.37 -10.57 -7.65
C ALA A 9 -11.83 -10.95 -9.05
N GLU A 10 -11.15 -10.38 -10.07
CA GLU A 10 -11.41 -10.65 -11.48
C GLU A 10 -10.07 -10.68 -12.20
N PRO A 11 -9.98 -11.21 -13.42
CA PRO A 11 -8.74 -11.15 -14.19
C PRO A 11 -8.26 -9.71 -14.32
N GLY A 12 -7.10 -9.41 -13.75
CA GLY A 12 -6.52 -8.09 -13.78
C GLY A 12 -6.88 -7.19 -12.60
N ASP A 13 -7.93 -7.49 -11.84
CA ASP A 13 -8.33 -6.70 -10.68
C ASP A 13 -7.63 -7.24 -9.44
N CYS A 14 -6.55 -6.59 -9.05
CA CYS A 14 -5.72 -7.01 -7.94
C CYS A 14 -6.06 -6.21 -6.67
N ARG A 15 -6.12 -6.91 -5.55
CA ARG A 15 -6.36 -6.30 -4.25
C ARG A 15 -5.36 -6.81 -3.23
N VAL A 16 -4.79 -5.88 -2.48
CA VAL A 16 -3.84 -6.23 -1.43
C VAL A 16 -4.31 -5.63 -0.11
N VAL A 17 -4.00 -6.33 0.98
CA VAL A 17 -4.16 -5.81 2.33
C VAL A 17 -2.78 -5.83 2.97
N PHE A 18 -2.39 -4.73 3.54
CA PHE A 18 -1.09 -4.59 4.18
C PHE A 18 -1.23 -3.83 5.49
N SER A 19 -0.26 -4.01 6.36
CA SER A 19 -0.27 -3.40 7.67
C SER A 19 1.10 -2.84 8.03
N ALA A 20 1.11 -1.90 8.94
CA ALA A 20 2.32 -1.37 9.55
C ALA A 20 2.24 -1.56 11.05
N SER A 21 3.38 -1.81 11.67
CA SER A 21 3.46 -1.97 13.12
C SER A 21 3.30 -0.61 13.82
N ALA A 22 3.08 -0.66 15.14
CA ALA A 22 3.01 0.55 15.95
C ALA A 22 4.31 1.37 15.84
N ALA A 23 5.46 0.69 15.77
CA ALA A 23 6.74 1.36 15.62
C ALA A 23 6.86 2.09 14.30
N GLU A 24 6.39 1.49 13.22
CA GLU A 24 6.39 2.12 11.89
C GLU A 24 5.47 3.33 11.86
N LEU A 25 4.28 3.20 12.42
CA LEU A 25 3.34 4.31 12.50
C LEU A 25 3.88 5.45 13.36
N GLU A 26 4.48 5.13 14.50
CA GLU A 26 5.05 6.13 15.39
C GLU A 26 6.21 6.89 14.74
N ALA A 27 7.04 6.19 13.99
CA ALA A 27 8.12 6.84 13.23
C ALA A 27 7.57 7.84 12.21
N ALA A 28 6.48 7.48 11.53
CA ALA A 28 5.81 8.39 10.60
C ALA A 28 5.15 9.57 11.32
N VAL A 29 4.55 9.32 12.48
CA VAL A 29 3.95 10.39 13.30
C VAL A 29 5.04 11.39 13.73
N GLN A 30 6.17 10.90 14.19
CA GLN A 30 7.28 11.77 14.60
C GLN A 30 7.82 12.59 13.43
N ALA A 31 7.91 12.00 12.26
CA ALA A 31 8.33 12.72 11.06
C ALA A 31 7.35 13.83 10.69
N GLU A 32 6.05 13.58 10.83
CA GLU A 32 5.04 14.59 10.58
C GLU A 32 5.07 15.70 11.63
N GLN A 33 5.28 15.36 12.91
CA GLN A 33 5.40 16.34 13.98
C GLN A 33 6.61 17.26 13.82
N ALA A 34 7.67 16.74 13.24
CA ALA A 34 8.88 17.51 12.98
C ALA A 34 8.74 18.49 11.82
N ALA A 35 7.72 18.33 10.98
CA ALA A 35 7.49 19.19 9.84
C ALA A 35 7.05 20.59 10.29
N PRO A 36 7.47 21.67 9.60
CA PRO A 36 7.09 23.02 9.99
C PRO A 36 5.60 23.31 9.91
N ASP A 37 4.88 22.55 9.10
CA ASP A 37 3.44 22.70 8.89
C ASP A 37 2.64 21.56 9.54
N ALA A 38 3.19 20.96 10.59
CA ALA A 38 2.53 19.86 11.29
C ALA A 38 1.14 20.27 11.78
N PRO A 39 0.10 19.43 11.57
CA PRO A 39 -1.23 19.75 12.04
C PRO A 39 -1.31 19.72 13.57
N ALA A 40 -2.15 20.57 14.12
CA ALA A 40 -2.38 20.62 15.57
C ALA A 40 -3.35 19.51 16.03
N ASP A 41 -4.20 19.05 15.13
CA ASP A 41 -5.18 18.00 15.41
C ASP A 41 -4.50 16.62 15.31
N GLU A 42 -4.61 15.83 16.37
CA GLU A 42 -4.02 14.49 16.41
C GLU A 42 -4.60 13.56 15.32
N GLU A 43 -5.89 13.66 15.07
CA GLU A 43 -6.52 12.85 14.03
C GLU A 43 -5.96 13.17 12.65
N GLU A 44 -5.80 14.45 12.34
CA GLU A 44 -5.19 14.88 11.09
C GLU A 44 -3.72 14.47 11.03
N LEU A 45 -3.01 14.58 12.14
CA LEU A 45 -1.63 14.14 12.24
C LEU A 45 -1.49 12.64 11.94
N LEU A 46 -2.37 11.82 12.51
CA LEU A 46 -2.37 10.38 12.25
C LEU A 46 -2.69 10.07 10.78
N THR A 47 -3.65 10.77 10.19
CA THR A 47 -3.98 10.60 8.79
C THR A 47 -2.78 10.91 7.90
N ASN A 48 -2.09 12.01 8.15
CA ASN A 48 -0.91 12.38 7.40
C ASN A 48 0.23 11.38 7.59
N ALA A 49 0.40 10.89 8.82
CA ALA A 49 1.42 9.88 9.12
C ALA A 49 1.14 8.57 8.40
N VAL A 50 -0.11 8.13 8.36
CA VAL A 50 -0.50 6.93 7.60
C VAL A 50 -0.20 7.09 6.13
N ASN A 51 -0.58 8.23 5.54
CA ASN A 51 -0.31 8.52 4.13
C ASN A 51 1.19 8.52 3.85
N ARG A 52 1.99 9.12 4.72
CA ARG A 52 3.45 9.13 4.58
C ARG A 52 4.01 7.71 4.66
N ALA A 53 3.56 6.91 5.62
CA ALA A 53 4.02 5.53 5.78
C ALA A 53 3.66 4.70 4.55
N ILE A 54 2.48 4.88 3.99
CA ILE A 54 2.07 4.19 2.76
C ILE A 54 2.98 4.59 1.60
N LEU A 55 3.22 5.89 1.40
CA LEU A 55 4.07 6.36 0.31
C LEU A 55 5.50 5.85 0.42
N GLU A 56 6.04 5.79 1.62
CA GLU A 56 7.42 5.35 1.84
C GLU A 56 7.57 3.84 1.89
N GLY A 57 6.59 3.13 2.45
CA GLY A 57 6.67 1.70 2.69
C GLY A 57 6.00 0.84 1.64
N PHE A 58 4.94 1.33 1.01
CA PHE A 58 4.20 0.54 0.03
C PHE A 58 4.95 0.37 -1.29
N SER A 59 5.65 1.39 -1.74
CA SER A 59 6.35 1.33 -3.04
C SER A 59 7.30 0.15 -3.17
N PRO A 60 8.22 -0.10 -2.21
CA PRO A 60 9.07 -1.28 -2.31
C PRO A 60 8.28 -2.59 -2.17
N LEU A 61 7.25 -2.61 -1.33
CA LEU A 61 6.39 -3.79 -1.17
C LEU A 61 5.66 -4.10 -2.48
N PHE A 62 5.11 -3.06 -3.11
CA PHE A 62 4.40 -3.17 -4.37
C PHE A 62 5.32 -3.65 -5.49
N ALA A 63 6.51 -3.06 -5.59
CA ALA A 63 7.49 -3.45 -6.60
C ALA A 63 7.89 -4.92 -6.46
N GLN A 64 8.14 -5.35 -5.23
CA GLN A 64 8.49 -6.74 -4.94
C GLN A 64 7.33 -7.68 -5.30
N LEU A 65 6.10 -7.30 -4.96
CA LEU A 65 4.92 -8.10 -5.26
C LEU A 65 4.73 -8.27 -6.77
N MET A 66 4.88 -7.18 -7.53
CA MET A 66 4.77 -7.23 -8.98
C MET A 66 5.82 -8.13 -9.60
N GLU A 67 7.05 -8.06 -9.10
CA GLU A 67 8.14 -8.89 -9.58
C GLU A 67 7.90 -10.37 -9.27
N GLU A 68 7.51 -10.69 -8.04
CA GLU A 68 7.25 -12.07 -7.62
C GLU A 68 6.09 -12.72 -8.37
N ARG A 69 5.07 -11.93 -8.68
CA ARG A 69 3.88 -12.40 -9.36
C ARG A 69 3.94 -12.22 -10.87
N HIS A 70 5.00 -11.61 -11.38
CA HIS A 70 5.16 -11.31 -12.82
C HIS A 70 3.99 -10.50 -13.36
N LEU A 71 3.54 -9.52 -12.60
CA LEU A 71 2.43 -8.67 -12.96
C LEU A 71 2.93 -7.30 -13.43
N THR A 72 2.19 -6.69 -14.34
CA THR A 72 2.48 -5.35 -14.82
C THR A 72 1.31 -4.44 -14.42
N PRO A 73 1.52 -3.46 -13.54
CA PRO A 73 0.42 -2.58 -13.14
C PRO A 73 -0.01 -1.67 -14.30
N VAL A 74 -1.31 -1.52 -14.47
CA VAL A 74 -1.90 -0.70 -15.52
C VAL A 74 -2.46 0.60 -14.95
N THR A 75 -2.93 0.57 -13.71
CA THR A 75 -3.48 1.74 -13.03
C THR A 75 -2.74 1.99 -11.73
N ASP A 76 -2.84 3.22 -11.23
CA ASP A 76 -2.30 3.56 -9.92
C ASP A 76 -3.13 2.90 -8.83
N PRO A 77 -2.52 2.46 -7.73
CA PRO A 77 -3.27 1.87 -6.62
C PRO A 77 -4.20 2.87 -5.96
N ASP A 78 -5.43 2.44 -5.67
CA ASP A 78 -6.37 3.16 -4.84
C ASP A 78 -6.29 2.63 -3.43
N PHE A 79 -5.99 3.50 -2.48
CA PHE A 79 -5.80 3.11 -1.08
C PHE A 79 -7.05 3.32 -0.25
N GLU A 80 -7.30 2.38 0.66
CA GLU A 80 -8.38 2.47 1.63
C GLU A 80 -7.82 2.16 3.01
N LEU A 81 -8.05 3.06 3.96
CA LEU A 81 -7.65 2.81 5.34
C LEU A 81 -8.69 1.93 6.01
N LEU A 82 -8.29 0.73 6.42
CA LEU A 82 -9.19 -0.24 7.03
C LEU A 82 -9.26 -0.08 8.56
N ALA A 83 -8.12 0.20 9.19
CA ALA A 83 -8.04 0.40 10.63
C ALA A 83 -6.79 1.18 10.97
N VAL A 84 -6.87 2.02 11.99
CA VAL A 84 -5.71 2.73 12.52
C VAL A 84 -5.81 2.79 14.04
N ASN A 85 -4.70 2.45 14.70
CA ASN A 85 -4.58 2.52 16.15
C ASN A 85 -3.13 2.85 16.46
N ARG A 86 -2.90 3.99 17.11
CA ARG A 86 -1.54 4.46 17.39
C ARG A 86 -0.72 3.44 18.19
N ALA A 87 -1.37 2.67 19.05
CA ALA A 87 -0.71 1.65 19.86
C ALA A 87 -0.41 0.35 19.10
N GLU A 88 -1.14 0.08 18.03
CA GLU A 88 -1.01 -1.18 17.28
C GLU A 88 -0.52 -1.02 15.84
N GLY A 89 -0.61 0.19 15.29
CA GLY A 89 -0.27 0.45 13.92
C GLY A 89 -1.52 0.68 13.06
N PHE A 90 -1.42 0.39 11.77
CA PHE A 90 -2.57 0.55 10.89
C PHE A 90 -2.64 -0.61 9.89
N ARG A 91 -3.83 -0.76 9.32
CA ARG A 91 -4.10 -1.71 8.24
C ARG A 91 -4.78 -0.97 7.10
N ALA A 92 -4.33 -1.20 5.89
CA ALA A 92 -4.88 -0.56 4.70
C ALA A 92 -4.98 -1.54 3.55
N GLY A 93 -5.85 -1.23 2.60
CA GLY A 93 -5.97 -1.98 1.38
C GLY A 93 -5.61 -1.13 0.17
N ALA A 94 -5.25 -1.79 -0.92
CA ALA A 94 -5.04 -1.15 -2.21
C ALA A 94 -5.66 -1.98 -3.30
N GLU A 95 -6.28 -1.32 -4.27
CA GLU A 95 -6.87 -1.95 -5.43
C GLU A 95 -6.23 -1.35 -6.68
N PHE A 96 -5.86 -2.20 -7.62
CA PHE A 96 -5.24 -1.77 -8.87
C PHE A 96 -5.44 -2.84 -9.94
N TYR A 97 -5.27 -2.45 -11.20
CA TYR A 97 -5.38 -3.38 -12.32
C TYR A 97 -4.00 -3.73 -12.86
N CYS A 98 -3.83 -5.00 -13.22
CA CYS A 98 -2.59 -5.54 -13.75
C CYS A 98 -2.85 -6.35 -15.01
N LEU A 99 -1.82 -6.46 -15.86
CA LEU A 99 -1.83 -7.37 -16.99
C LEU A 99 -1.38 -8.75 -16.52
N PRO A 100 -2.15 -9.82 -16.81
CA PRO A 100 -1.73 -11.17 -16.47
C PRO A 100 -0.50 -11.59 -17.30
N PRO A 101 0.48 -12.27 -16.69
CA PRO A 101 1.73 -12.59 -17.38
C PRO A 101 1.57 -13.61 -18.49
N LEU A 102 0.68 -14.56 -18.34
CA LEU A 102 0.56 -15.68 -19.29
C LEU A 102 -0.10 -15.31 -20.61
N GLU A 103 -0.91 -14.28 -20.62
CA GLU A 103 -1.60 -13.87 -21.84
C GLU A 103 -0.65 -13.37 -22.91
N LEU A 104 0.42 -12.70 -22.51
CA LEU A 104 1.39 -12.18 -23.45
C LEU A 104 2.07 -13.30 -24.23
N GLU A 105 2.39 -14.39 -23.57
CA GLU A 105 3.03 -15.53 -24.20
C GLU A 105 2.12 -16.21 -25.19
N ARG A 106 0.86 -16.29 -24.88
CA ARG A 106 -0.12 -16.89 -25.78
C ARG A 106 -0.24 -16.14 -27.07
N TYR A 107 -0.27 -14.83 -26.97
CA TYR A 107 -0.47 -13.99 -28.16
C TYR A 107 0.76 -13.95 -29.02
N THR A 108 1.92 -14.05 -28.44
CA THR A 108 3.14 -14.11 -29.21
C THR A 108 3.29 -15.42 -29.96
N GLY A 109 2.54 -16.43 -29.60
CA GLY A 109 2.53 -17.69 -30.29
C GLY A 109 1.77 -17.70 -31.59
N PHE A 110 1.10 -16.64 -31.90
CA PHE A 110 0.41 -16.52 -33.16
C PHE A 110 1.35 -16.01 -34.26
#